data_04e2f8e871bc9a53f2f93195879c3c9c
#
_entry.id   04e2f8e871bc9a53f2f93195879c3c9c
#
_cell.length_a   1.000
_cell.length_b   1.000
_cell.length_c   1.000
_cell.angle_alpha   90.00
_cell.angle_beta   90.00
_cell.angle_gamma   90.00
#
_symmetry.space_group_name_H-M   'P 1'
#
loop_
_entity.id
_entity.type
_entity.pdbx_description
1 polymer ?
#
loop_
_entity_poly.entity_id
_entity_poly.type
_entity_poly.pdbx_seq_one_letter_code
_entity_poly.pdbx_strand_id
1 'polypeptide(L)'
;WGMKFHFYRPGLYKYGPYQWLWDSSFHMITWSHLNVSNSILDLRTMLQKQNRNTLEIPEMIFWGKESLKDKVLNKLFFTDPTVTDISQMPMVIFALQRIYKATKNKTLL
;
A
#
# COMPACT_ATOMS: atom_id res chain seq x y z
N TRP A 1 3.45 -10.28 -18.64
CA TRP A 1 2.78 -10.84 -17.43
C TRP A 1 2.54 -9.66 -16.50
N GLY A 2 1.31 -9.12 -16.47
CA GLY A 2 0.96 -8.03 -15.56
C GLY A 2 1.08 -8.49 -14.12
N MET A 3 1.86 -7.78 -13.31
CA MET A 3 1.86 -8.01 -11.87
C MET A 3 0.44 -7.81 -11.35
N LYS A 4 -0.11 -8.82 -10.70
CA LYS A 4 -1.39 -8.69 -10.01
C LYS A 4 -1.13 -7.93 -8.72
N PHE A 5 -1.65 -6.71 -8.63
CA PHE A 5 -1.66 -5.96 -7.40
C PHE A 5 -2.70 -6.55 -6.47
N HIS A 6 -2.31 -6.74 -5.22
CA HIS A 6 -3.20 -7.29 -4.20
C HIS A 6 -3.24 -6.33 -3.02
N PHE A 7 -4.37 -5.67 -2.84
CA PHE A 7 -4.62 -4.79 -1.70
C PHE A 7 -6.12 -4.69 -1.42
N TYR A 8 -6.44 -4.32 -0.20
CA TYR A 8 -7.81 -4.06 0.24
C TYR A 8 -8.06 -2.56 0.29
N ARG A 9 -9.29 -2.16 0.01
CA ARG A 9 -9.71 -0.76 0.03
C ARG A 9 -10.99 -0.59 0.86
N PRO A 10 -11.19 0.58 1.50
CA PRO A 10 -12.30 0.79 2.42
C PRO A 10 -13.69 0.85 1.75
N GLY A 11 -13.77 0.85 0.41
CA GLY A 11 -15.04 0.86 -0.31
C GLY A 11 -14.92 0.47 -1.77
N LEU A 12 -16.03 -0.05 -2.34
CA LEU A 12 -16.02 -0.61 -3.69
C LEU A 12 -15.90 0.43 -4.81
N TYR A 13 -16.59 1.56 -4.69
CA TYR A 13 -16.72 2.53 -5.79
C TYR A 13 -16.09 3.90 -5.49
N LYS A 14 -16.17 4.35 -4.25
CA LYS A 14 -15.79 5.71 -3.87
C LYS A 14 -14.28 5.98 -3.94
N TYR A 15 -13.47 4.97 -3.63
CA TYR A 15 -12.02 5.14 -3.44
C TYR A 15 -11.17 4.64 -4.61
N GLY A 16 -11.80 4.21 -5.73
CA GLY A 16 -11.08 3.79 -6.93
C GLY A 16 -10.01 2.73 -6.68
N PRO A 17 -9.01 2.62 -7.55
CA PRO A 17 -7.89 1.69 -7.40
C PRO A 17 -6.74 2.30 -6.58
N TYR A 18 -7.06 3.00 -5.50
CA TYR A 18 -6.11 3.61 -4.58
C TYR A 18 -5.84 2.69 -3.40
N GLN A 19 -4.56 2.48 -3.09
CA GLN A 19 -4.09 1.85 -1.87
C GLN A 19 -3.59 2.95 -0.92
N TRP A 20 -4.18 3.01 0.27
CA TRP A 20 -3.84 3.99 1.30
C TRP A 20 -2.98 3.34 2.38
N LEU A 21 -1.92 4.00 2.82
CA LEU A 21 -0.92 3.46 3.74
C LEU A 21 -1.55 2.96 5.05
N TRP A 22 -2.28 3.82 5.75
CA TRP A 22 -2.81 3.44 7.06
C TRP A 22 -4.00 2.47 6.96
N ASP A 23 -4.90 2.65 5.95
CA ASP A 23 -6.01 1.71 5.68
C ASP A 23 -5.48 0.31 5.39
N SER A 24 -4.50 0.19 4.50
CA SER A 24 -3.84 -1.09 4.22
C SER A 24 -3.19 -1.67 5.47
N SER A 25 -2.62 -0.84 6.34
CA SER A 25 -2.03 -1.30 7.58
C SER A 25 -3.08 -1.92 8.52
N PHE A 26 -4.27 -1.32 8.65
CA PHE A 26 -5.38 -1.90 9.40
C PHE A 26 -5.90 -3.19 8.75
N HIS A 27 -6.02 -3.23 7.43
CA HIS A 27 -6.39 -4.44 6.71
C HIS A 27 -5.37 -5.57 6.96
N MET A 28 -4.08 -5.27 6.87
CA MET A 28 -3.02 -6.24 7.17
C MET A 28 -3.10 -6.77 8.60
N ILE A 29 -3.36 -5.91 9.59
CA ILE A 29 -3.55 -6.32 10.98
C ILE A 29 -4.73 -7.30 11.08
N THR A 30 -5.86 -6.96 10.49
CA THR A 30 -7.06 -7.82 10.47
C THR A 30 -6.76 -9.16 9.79
N TRP A 31 -6.18 -9.14 8.60
CA TRP A 31 -5.84 -10.35 7.84
C TRP A 31 -4.78 -11.21 8.54
N SER A 32 -3.90 -10.63 9.36
CA SER A 32 -2.92 -11.40 10.12
C SER A 32 -3.56 -12.40 11.11
N HIS A 33 -4.82 -12.18 11.48
CA HIS A 33 -5.61 -13.08 12.33
C HIS A 33 -6.45 -14.09 11.53
N LEU A 34 -6.79 -13.79 10.29
CA LEU A 34 -7.68 -14.61 9.46
C LEU A 34 -6.88 -15.43 8.43
N ASN A 35 -6.02 -14.75 7.69
CA ASN A 35 -5.16 -15.35 6.66
C ASN A 35 -3.92 -14.47 6.46
N VAL A 36 -2.83 -14.82 7.12
CA VAL A 36 -1.58 -14.04 7.11
C VAL A 36 -0.97 -13.89 5.70
N SER A 37 -1.24 -14.82 4.78
CA SER A 37 -0.76 -14.70 3.40
C SER A 37 -1.32 -13.46 2.70
N ASN A 38 -2.57 -13.10 2.98
CA ASN A 38 -3.18 -11.88 2.45
C ASN A 38 -2.49 -10.62 3.01
N SER A 39 -2.14 -10.61 4.29
CA SER A 39 -1.35 -9.51 4.88
C SER A 39 0.00 -9.34 4.21
N ILE A 40 0.69 -10.44 3.93
CA ILE A 40 2.01 -10.44 3.26
C ILE A 40 1.88 -9.92 1.82
N LEU A 41 0.84 -10.32 1.11
CA LEU A 41 0.59 -9.85 -0.27
C LEU A 41 0.29 -8.35 -0.31
N ASP A 42 -0.53 -7.85 0.60
CA ASP A 42 -0.85 -6.42 0.72
C ASP A 42 0.42 -5.60 1.05
N LEU A 43 1.20 -6.05 2.03
CA LEU A 43 2.47 -5.44 2.38
C LEU A 43 3.45 -5.38 1.19
N ARG A 44 3.65 -6.51 0.51
CA ARG A 44 4.54 -6.58 -0.66
C ARG A 44 4.08 -5.66 -1.78
N THR A 45 2.78 -5.57 -2.01
CA THR A 45 2.21 -4.66 -3.01
C THR A 45 2.54 -3.21 -2.65
N MET A 46 2.32 -2.81 -1.42
CA MET A 46 2.61 -1.45 -0.95
C MET A 46 4.10 -1.11 -1.05
N LEU A 47 4.99 -2.00 -0.63
CA LEU A 47 6.44 -1.79 -0.66
C LEU A 47 7.04 -1.70 -2.06
N GLN A 48 6.31 -2.10 -3.13
CA GLN A 48 6.76 -1.89 -4.51
C GLN A 48 6.91 -0.40 -4.85
N LYS A 49 6.17 0.46 -4.18
CA LYS A 49 6.18 1.91 -4.39
C LYS A 49 6.94 2.69 -3.31
N GLN A 50 7.62 2.00 -2.41
CA GLN A 50 8.51 2.65 -1.46
C GLN A 50 9.63 3.39 -2.19
N ASN A 51 9.88 4.64 -1.81
CA ASN A 51 11.02 5.41 -2.30
C ASN A 51 12.33 4.77 -1.84
N ARG A 52 13.18 4.37 -2.79
CA ARG A 52 14.42 3.66 -2.47
C ARG A 52 15.52 4.54 -1.90
N ASN A 53 15.43 5.85 -2.10
CA ASN A 53 16.43 6.81 -1.59
C ASN A 53 16.07 7.29 -0.18
N THR A 54 14.80 7.66 0.05
CA THR A 54 14.33 8.19 1.34
C THR A 54 13.73 7.12 2.24
N LEU A 55 13.42 5.93 1.70
CA LEU A 55 12.72 4.82 2.35
C LEU A 55 11.28 5.14 2.76
N GLU A 56 10.75 6.27 2.34
CA GLU A 56 9.37 6.66 2.59
C GLU A 56 8.38 5.75 1.86
N ILE A 57 7.30 5.44 2.53
CA ILE A 57 6.14 4.78 1.94
C ILE A 57 5.10 5.87 1.69
N PRO A 58 4.62 6.04 0.44
CA PRO A 58 3.67 7.10 0.12
C PRO A 58 2.33 6.89 0.84
N GLU A 59 1.65 7.99 1.14
CA GLU A 59 0.31 7.98 1.73
C GLU A 59 -0.67 7.20 0.86
N MET A 60 -0.62 7.44 -0.45
CA MET A 60 -1.54 6.86 -1.42
C MET A 60 -0.77 6.35 -2.64
N ILE A 61 -1.16 5.17 -3.11
CA ILE A 61 -0.64 4.56 -4.33
C ILE A 61 -1.80 4.32 -5.29
N PHE A 62 -1.66 4.78 -6.53
CA PHE A 62 -2.62 4.56 -7.59
C PHE A 62 -2.23 3.34 -8.44
N TRP A 63 -3.05 2.31 -8.44
CA TRP A 63 -2.82 1.06 -9.18
C TRP A 63 -3.63 0.92 -10.46
N GLY A 64 -4.50 1.88 -10.75
CA GLY A 64 -5.41 1.85 -11.91
C GLY A 64 -4.81 2.40 -13.19
N LYS A 65 -5.60 2.32 -14.26
CA LYS A 65 -5.35 3.07 -15.48
C LYS A 65 -5.88 4.49 -15.26
N GLU A 66 -4.97 5.45 -15.20
CA GLU A 66 -5.34 6.85 -15.08
C GLU A 66 -6.06 7.36 -16.31
N SER A 67 -7.10 8.19 -16.10
CA SER A 67 -7.62 9.03 -17.16
C SER A 67 -6.58 10.11 -17.53
N LEU A 68 -6.64 10.66 -18.74
CA LEU A 68 -5.75 11.77 -19.14
C LEU A 68 -5.85 12.97 -18.18
N LYS A 69 -7.05 13.22 -17.64
CA LYS A 69 -7.30 14.29 -16.67
C LYS A 69 -6.58 14.05 -15.34
N ASP A 70 -6.64 12.82 -14.82
CA ASP A 70 -5.96 12.46 -13.58
C ASP A 70 -4.44 12.53 -13.73
N LYS A 71 -3.90 12.10 -14.88
CA LYS A 71 -2.47 12.22 -15.20
C LYS A 71 -1.97 13.66 -15.20
N VAL A 72 -2.74 14.57 -15.78
CA VAL A 72 -2.36 15.99 -15.83
C VAL A 72 -2.41 16.60 -14.43
N LEU A 73 -3.47 16.35 -13.66
CA LEU A 73 -3.59 16.85 -12.29
C LEU A 73 -2.50 16.28 -11.39
N ASN A 74 -2.28 14.97 -11.42
CA ASN A 74 -1.26 14.33 -10.59
C ASN A 74 0.15 14.81 -10.92
N LYS A 75 0.50 15.02 -12.19
CA LYS A 75 1.79 15.60 -12.61
C LYS A 75 2.02 17.03 -12.14
N LEU A 76 0.96 17.80 -11.92
CA LEU A 76 1.08 19.15 -11.40
C LEU A 76 1.39 19.20 -9.91
N PHE A 77 0.99 18.16 -9.16
CA PHE A 77 1.08 18.14 -7.71
C PHE A 77 2.08 17.12 -7.15
N PHE A 78 2.46 16.09 -7.91
CA PHE A 78 3.31 14.99 -7.45
C PHE A 78 4.45 14.70 -8.44
N THR A 79 5.60 14.33 -7.90
CA THR A 79 6.80 13.95 -8.68
C THR A 79 6.55 12.68 -9.50
N ASP A 80 5.94 11.67 -8.90
CA ASP A 80 5.41 10.46 -9.58
C ASP A 80 3.88 10.52 -9.57
N PRO A 81 3.20 10.53 -10.74
CA PRO A 81 1.74 10.61 -10.81
C PRO A 81 1.01 9.41 -10.21
N THR A 82 1.72 8.35 -9.86
CA THR A 82 1.15 7.13 -9.26
C THR A 82 1.24 7.05 -7.75
N VAL A 83 1.90 8.01 -7.10
CA VAL A 83 2.06 8.07 -5.65
C VAL A 83 2.01 9.51 -5.14
N THR A 84 1.66 9.68 -3.86
CA THR A 84 1.79 10.99 -3.19
C THR A 84 3.21 11.19 -2.65
N ASP A 85 3.66 12.45 -2.60
CA ASP A 85 4.96 12.84 -2.03
C ASP A 85 4.90 13.08 -0.50
N ILE A 86 3.83 12.63 0.14
CA ILE A 86 3.63 12.68 1.60
C ILE A 86 3.41 11.28 2.15
N SER A 87 3.60 11.11 3.44
CA SER A 87 3.34 9.85 4.15
C SER A 87 2.31 10.04 5.26
N GLN A 88 1.63 8.95 5.60
CA GLN A 88 0.70 8.89 6.72
C GLN A 88 1.40 8.34 7.96
N MET A 89 0.65 8.34 9.10
CA MET A 89 1.09 7.69 10.33
C MET A 89 1.59 6.27 10.06
N PRO A 90 2.77 5.88 10.57
CA PRO A 90 3.44 4.61 10.22
C PRO A 90 2.81 3.38 10.88
N MET A 91 1.49 3.20 10.71
CA MET A 91 0.75 2.03 11.21
C MET A 91 1.26 0.70 10.63
N VAL A 92 1.99 0.76 9.53
CA VAL A 92 2.64 -0.40 8.91
C VAL A 92 3.58 -1.15 9.86
N ILE A 93 4.18 -0.46 10.82
CA ILE A 93 5.05 -1.07 11.84
C ILE A 93 4.25 -2.05 12.70
N PHE A 94 3.03 -1.68 13.11
CA PHE A 94 2.15 -2.57 13.86
C PHE A 94 1.66 -3.75 13.00
N ALA A 95 1.38 -3.51 11.72
CA ALA A 95 1.04 -4.58 10.79
C ALA A 95 2.21 -5.58 10.64
N LEU A 96 3.44 -5.10 10.43
CA LEU A 96 4.64 -5.94 10.39
C LEU A 96 4.82 -6.77 11.67
N GLN A 97 4.64 -6.14 12.84
CA GLN A 97 4.72 -6.85 14.11
C GLN A 97 3.70 -8.00 14.19
N ARG A 98 2.46 -7.77 13.73
CA ARG A 98 1.41 -8.79 13.72
C ARG A 98 1.72 -9.91 12.74
N ILE A 99 2.15 -9.58 11.52
CA ILE A 99 2.57 -10.55 10.51
C ILE A 99 3.74 -11.40 11.05
N TYR A 100 4.73 -10.77 11.68
CA TYR A 100 5.86 -11.48 12.28
C TYR A 100 5.39 -12.41 13.41
N LYS A 101 4.52 -11.96 14.31
CA LYS A 101 3.97 -12.81 15.39
C LYS A 101 3.24 -14.03 14.84
N ALA A 102 2.51 -13.89 13.73
CA ALA A 102 1.77 -14.96 13.09
C ALA A 102 2.67 -15.95 12.33
N THR A 103 3.74 -15.47 11.68
CA THR A 103 4.59 -16.28 10.80
C THR A 103 5.90 -16.74 11.43
N LYS A 104 6.42 -16.00 12.43
CA LYS A 104 7.80 -16.10 12.95
C LYS A 104 8.89 -15.94 11.89
N ASN A 105 8.54 -15.41 10.72
CA ASN A 105 9.45 -15.25 9.59
C ASN A 105 10.26 -13.95 9.73
N LYS A 106 11.54 -14.07 10.06
CA LYS A 106 12.47 -12.93 10.19
C LYS A 106 12.83 -12.25 8.86
N THR A 107 12.62 -12.90 7.72
CA THR A 107 12.93 -12.31 6.41
C THR A 107 11.91 -11.25 5.98
N LEU A 108 10.86 -11.03 6.77
CA LEU A 108 9.89 -9.97 6.57
C LEU A 108 10.26 -8.66 7.27
N LEU A 109 11.32 -8.68 8.08
CA LEU A 109 11.86 -7.53 8.81
C LEU A 109 13.09 -6.97 8.09
#